data_5158ee60c49a72fd1e4e1b67c8bcc3b6
#
_entry.id   5158ee60c49a72fd1e4e1b67c8bcc3b6
#
_cell.length_a   1.000
_cell.length_b   1.000
_cell.length_c   1.000
_cell.angle_alpha   90.00
_cell.angle_beta   90.00
_cell.angle_gamma   90.00
#
_symmetry.space_group_name_H-M   'P 1'
#
loop_
_entity.id
_entity.type
_entity.pdbx_description
1 polymer ?
#
loop_
_entity_poly.entity_id
_entity_poly.type
_entity_poly.pdbx_seq_one_letter_code
_entity_poly.pdbx_strand_id
1 'polypeptide(L)'
;MRNKILLFLLTFIGISQIAAASSVRDKYNFNSEWLLYVGDIPEAKEVRFQDADWKKVTLPRPFNEDEAFRLSIEQLTDTVMWYRKHFRLPAGSKNKKVFVEFEGVRQGADFYINGEYIGLHENGAMAVGFDLTPYIKYGQENVMAVRIDNNWNYKERATGTKYQWSDRNFNANYGGIPKNVWLHVTDKVYQTLPLYSNLKTTGVYIYAEDIRVKSRKAVVHAESEIKNEYNRDKKVAYKV
;
A
#
# COMPACT_ATOMS: atom_id res chain seq x y z
N MET A 1 -71.29 -22.64 33.96
CA MET A 1 -69.92 -22.12 34.09
C MET A 1 -69.06 -22.59 32.91
N ARG A 2 -68.71 -21.70 32.00
CA ARG A 2 -67.91 -22.06 30.79
C ARG A 2 -66.48 -21.57 30.99
N ASN A 3 -65.54 -22.51 31.19
CA ASN A 3 -64.12 -22.21 31.26
C ASN A 3 -63.62 -21.84 29.86
N LYS A 4 -63.12 -20.62 29.72
CA LYS A 4 -62.38 -20.17 28.52
C LYS A 4 -60.90 -20.51 28.79
N ILE A 5 -60.39 -21.47 27.98
CA ILE A 5 -58.95 -21.75 27.90
C ILE A 5 -58.33 -20.70 26.98
N LEU A 6 -57.44 -19.87 27.52
CA LEU A 6 -56.67 -18.87 26.80
C LEU A 6 -55.40 -19.55 26.28
N LEU A 7 -55.29 -19.79 24.98
CA LEU A 7 -54.10 -20.38 24.34
C LEU A 7 -53.11 -19.25 24.04
N PHE A 8 -52.00 -19.20 24.78
CA PHE A 8 -50.88 -18.29 24.45
C PHE A 8 -50.03 -18.90 23.37
N LEU A 9 -50.06 -18.30 22.15
CA LEU A 9 -49.17 -18.63 21.04
C LEU A 9 -47.87 -17.85 21.22
N LEU A 10 -46.81 -18.51 21.70
CA LEU A 10 -45.45 -17.94 21.71
C LEU A 10 -44.84 -18.07 20.32
N THR A 11 -44.86 -16.99 19.56
CA THR A 11 -44.06 -16.88 18.32
C THR A 11 -42.61 -16.67 18.69
N PHE A 12 -41.79 -17.70 18.47
CA PHE A 12 -40.34 -17.63 18.52
C PHE A 12 -39.84 -16.92 17.26
N ILE A 13 -39.52 -15.63 17.36
CA ILE A 13 -38.81 -14.91 16.31
C ILE A 13 -37.35 -15.32 16.44
N GLY A 14 -36.93 -16.27 15.59
CA GLY A 14 -35.52 -16.62 15.44
C GLY A 14 -34.77 -15.43 14.81
N ILE A 15 -34.03 -14.69 15.64
CA ILE A 15 -33.06 -13.70 15.16
C ILE A 15 -31.92 -14.50 14.54
N SER A 16 -31.96 -14.67 13.21
CA SER A 16 -30.79 -15.14 12.47
C SER A 16 -29.69 -14.10 12.62
N GLN A 17 -28.71 -14.35 13.48
CA GLN A 17 -27.48 -13.59 13.50
C GLN A 17 -26.80 -13.84 12.14
N ILE A 18 -26.91 -12.86 11.24
CA ILE A 18 -26.05 -12.80 10.06
C ILE A 18 -24.66 -12.52 10.63
N ALA A 19 -23.88 -13.58 10.83
CA ALA A 19 -22.47 -13.45 11.11
C ALA A 19 -21.88 -12.67 9.91
N ALA A 20 -21.53 -11.41 10.11
CA ALA A 20 -20.78 -10.66 9.13
C ALA A 20 -19.52 -11.48 8.84
N ALA A 21 -19.37 -11.94 7.61
CA ALA A 21 -18.17 -12.64 7.17
C ALA A 21 -16.99 -11.69 7.47
N SER A 22 -16.13 -12.08 8.40
CA SER A 22 -14.94 -11.29 8.71
C SER A 22 -14.14 -11.16 7.41
N SER A 23 -13.84 -9.94 7.01
CA SER A 23 -12.96 -9.69 5.87
C SER A 23 -11.68 -10.48 6.04
N VAL A 24 -11.32 -11.31 5.05
CA VAL A 24 -10.06 -12.06 5.05
C VAL A 24 -8.87 -11.10 4.97
N ARG A 25 -9.12 -9.87 4.48
CA ARG A 25 -8.15 -8.79 4.36
C ARG A 25 -8.80 -7.46 4.72
N ASP A 26 -8.17 -6.75 5.63
CA ASP A 26 -8.50 -5.36 5.92
C ASP A 26 -7.52 -4.46 5.15
N LYS A 27 -8.04 -3.53 4.36
CA LYS A 27 -7.27 -2.52 3.62
C LYS A 27 -7.54 -1.15 4.24
N TYR A 28 -6.52 -0.57 4.88
CA TYR A 28 -6.61 0.74 5.51
C TYR A 28 -5.99 1.82 4.64
N ASN A 29 -6.65 2.96 4.53
CA ASN A 29 -6.06 4.15 3.95
C ASN A 29 -4.91 4.63 4.85
N PHE A 30 -3.71 4.76 4.26
CA PHE A 30 -2.50 5.11 4.98
C PHE A 30 -1.97 6.51 4.64
N ASN A 31 -2.80 7.34 4.02
CA ASN A 31 -2.42 8.63 3.44
C ASN A 31 -2.26 9.77 4.44
N SER A 32 -2.97 9.77 5.56
CA SER A 32 -2.95 10.87 6.52
C SER A 32 -1.67 10.92 7.35
N GLU A 33 -1.39 12.08 7.94
CA GLU A 33 -0.36 12.29 8.99
C GLU A 33 1.06 11.85 8.61
N TRP A 34 1.45 12.05 7.37
CA TRP A 34 2.86 11.96 6.99
C TRP A 34 3.59 13.26 7.34
N LEU A 35 4.87 13.12 7.64
CA LEU A 35 5.80 14.22 7.88
C LEU A 35 6.75 14.29 6.68
N LEU A 36 6.90 15.48 6.09
CA LEU A 36 7.74 15.73 4.92
C LEU A 36 8.87 16.69 5.27
N TYR A 37 10.08 16.30 4.90
CA TYR A 37 11.26 17.14 4.92
C TYR A 37 11.92 17.15 3.53
N VAL A 38 12.27 18.34 3.04
CA VAL A 38 12.98 18.53 1.78
C VAL A 38 14.46 18.74 2.08
N GLY A 39 15.29 17.82 1.66
CA GLY A 39 16.71 17.70 1.96
C GLY A 39 17.10 16.26 2.30
N ASP A 40 18.39 15.99 2.39
CA ASP A 40 18.91 14.68 2.72
C ASP A 40 19.45 14.64 4.16
N ILE A 41 18.78 13.87 5.01
CA ILE A 41 19.19 13.62 6.40
C ILE A 41 19.20 12.10 6.60
N PRO A 42 20.35 11.42 6.42
CA PRO A 42 20.42 9.96 6.50
C PRO A 42 19.95 9.37 7.84
N GLU A 43 20.04 10.14 8.92
CA GLU A 43 19.58 9.77 10.26
C GLU A 43 18.04 9.68 10.36
N ALA A 44 17.33 10.25 9.40
CA ALA A 44 15.86 10.23 9.37
C ALA A 44 15.25 8.82 9.24
N LYS A 45 16.03 7.81 8.92
CA LYS A 45 15.63 6.40 9.01
C LYS A 45 15.42 5.93 10.45
N GLU A 46 16.11 6.54 11.41
CA GLU A 46 16.15 6.09 12.81
C GLU A 46 14.84 6.37 13.55
N VAL A 47 14.41 5.43 14.40
CA VAL A 47 13.14 5.54 15.15
C VAL A 47 13.14 6.77 16.06
N ARG A 48 14.28 7.10 16.68
CA ARG A 48 14.38 8.19 17.66
C ARG A 48 14.70 9.54 17.03
N PHE A 49 14.75 9.61 15.69
CA PHE A 49 14.99 10.87 15.00
C PHE A 49 13.86 11.88 15.34
N GLN A 50 14.26 13.14 15.60
CA GLN A 50 13.32 14.21 15.95
C GLN A 50 12.76 14.81 14.67
N ASP A 51 11.48 14.60 14.41
CA ASP A 51 10.76 15.02 13.22
C ASP A 51 9.53 15.92 13.51
N ALA A 52 9.42 16.41 14.75
CA ALA A 52 8.28 17.21 15.19
C ALA A 52 8.10 18.51 14.38
N ASP A 53 9.19 19.08 13.85
CA ASP A 53 9.20 20.33 13.08
C ASP A 53 8.98 20.10 11.58
N TRP A 54 8.83 18.84 11.15
CA TRP A 54 8.59 18.55 9.75
C TRP A 54 7.19 18.94 9.29
N LYS A 55 7.06 19.26 8.01
CA LYS A 55 5.77 19.63 7.42
C LYS A 55 4.80 18.45 7.44
N LYS A 56 3.66 18.61 8.13
CA LYS A 56 2.58 17.62 8.06
C LYS A 56 1.90 17.65 6.70
N VAL A 57 1.74 16.48 6.10
CA VAL A 57 1.13 16.32 4.78
C VAL A 57 0.17 15.14 4.77
N THR A 58 -0.82 15.21 3.89
CA THR A 58 -1.70 14.08 3.54
C THR A 58 -1.41 13.68 2.11
N LEU A 59 -1.19 12.39 1.86
CA LEU A 59 -0.98 11.84 0.53
C LEU A 59 -2.31 11.70 -0.23
N PRO A 60 -2.31 11.74 -1.55
CA PRO A 60 -1.17 11.99 -2.46
C PRO A 60 -0.59 13.41 -2.31
N ARG A 61 0.73 13.52 -2.21
CA ARG A 61 1.41 14.81 -2.09
C ARG A 61 2.82 14.75 -2.68
N PRO A 62 3.05 15.22 -3.91
CA PRO A 62 4.39 15.54 -4.41
C PRO A 62 5.02 16.64 -3.57
N PHE A 63 6.33 16.58 -3.34
CA PHE A 63 7.00 17.60 -2.52
C PHE A 63 7.00 18.97 -3.18
N ASN A 64 7.04 19.01 -4.52
CA ASN A 64 7.09 20.22 -5.36
C ASN A 64 5.73 20.55 -6.02
N GLU A 65 4.63 20.09 -5.48
CA GLU A 65 3.28 20.32 -6.05
C GLU A 65 2.95 21.81 -6.14
N ASP A 66 3.29 22.59 -5.10
CA ASP A 66 3.01 24.03 -5.07
C ASP A 66 3.78 24.79 -6.14
N GLU A 67 4.95 24.32 -6.55
CA GLU A 67 5.75 24.91 -7.63
C GLU A 67 5.11 24.66 -9.00
N ALA A 68 4.48 23.52 -9.19
CA ALA A 68 3.89 23.11 -10.47
C ALA A 68 2.81 24.06 -10.99
N PHE A 69 2.22 24.88 -10.12
CA PHE A 69 1.24 25.91 -10.47
C PHE A 69 1.85 27.29 -10.72
N ARG A 70 3.17 27.46 -10.53
CA ARG A 70 3.82 28.77 -10.57
C ARG A 70 5.06 28.80 -11.46
N LEU A 71 5.70 27.67 -11.68
CA LEU A 71 6.96 27.55 -12.41
C LEU A 71 6.78 26.73 -13.67
N SER A 72 7.68 26.89 -14.64
CA SER A 72 7.76 26.01 -15.79
C SER A 72 8.30 24.63 -15.37
N ILE A 73 8.08 23.63 -16.21
CA ILE A 73 8.50 22.25 -15.97
C ILE A 73 10.01 22.15 -15.69
N GLU A 74 10.81 22.94 -16.40
CA GLU A 74 12.28 22.92 -16.27
C GLU A 74 12.77 23.57 -14.96
N GLN A 75 11.91 24.36 -14.31
CA GLN A 75 12.23 25.11 -13.09
C GLN A 75 11.79 24.40 -11.82
N LEU A 76 11.09 23.27 -11.94
CA LEU A 76 10.68 22.49 -10.77
C LEU A 76 11.90 22.02 -9.98
N THR A 77 11.85 22.20 -8.66
CA THR A 77 12.93 21.75 -7.76
C THR A 77 13.13 20.24 -7.88
N ASP A 78 14.37 19.85 -8.05
CA ASP A 78 14.84 18.48 -8.01
C ASP A 78 15.81 18.31 -6.82
N THR A 79 15.52 17.36 -5.95
CA THR A 79 16.31 17.14 -4.73
C THR A 79 15.98 15.81 -4.08
N VAL A 80 16.62 15.56 -2.93
CA VAL A 80 16.26 14.48 -2.02
C VAL A 80 15.22 14.97 -1.03
N MET A 81 14.28 14.09 -0.66
CA MET A 81 13.31 14.36 0.40
C MET A 81 13.06 13.10 1.23
N TRP A 82 12.53 13.31 2.43
CA TRP A 82 12.12 12.27 3.34
C TRP A 82 10.64 12.41 3.68
N TYR A 83 9.93 11.29 3.66
CA TYR A 83 8.61 11.13 4.23
C TYR A 83 8.69 10.21 5.44
N ARG A 84 8.11 10.60 6.56
CA ARG A 84 8.03 9.77 7.77
C ARG A 84 6.58 9.66 8.23
N LYS A 85 6.23 8.51 8.81
CA LYS A 85 4.92 8.29 9.39
C LYS A 85 5.03 7.45 10.65
N HIS A 86 4.49 7.99 11.74
CA HIS A 86 4.29 7.28 12.99
C HIS A 86 2.92 6.61 12.97
N PHE A 87 2.84 5.35 13.34
CA PHE A 87 1.56 4.63 13.32
C PHE A 87 1.53 3.47 14.32
N ARG A 88 0.30 3.09 14.70
CA ARG A 88 0.02 1.87 15.46
C ARG A 88 -0.89 0.98 14.63
N LEU A 89 -0.66 -0.33 14.70
CA LEU A 89 -1.55 -1.27 14.05
C LEU A 89 -2.91 -1.33 14.78
N PRO A 90 -4.00 -1.61 14.04
CA PRO A 90 -5.29 -1.88 14.64
C PRO A 90 -5.22 -3.03 15.64
N ALA A 91 -6.09 -2.98 16.64
CA ALA A 91 -6.25 -4.07 17.60
C ALA A 91 -6.57 -5.38 16.86
N GLY A 92 -6.01 -6.50 17.33
CA GLY A 92 -6.21 -7.80 16.69
C GLY A 92 -5.29 -8.11 15.50
N SER A 93 -4.34 -7.22 15.15
CA SER A 93 -3.37 -7.47 14.07
C SER A 93 -2.27 -8.48 14.46
N LYS A 94 -2.13 -8.80 15.74
CA LYS A 94 -1.14 -9.78 16.20
C LYS A 94 -1.34 -11.13 15.51
N ASN A 95 -0.26 -11.75 15.05
CA ASN A 95 -0.25 -13.01 14.29
C ASN A 95 -0.87 -12.93 12.87
N LYS A 96 -1.20 -11.75 12.38
CA LYS A 96 -1.60 -11.52 11.00
C LYS A 96 -0.40 -11.11 10.14
N LYS A 97 -0.58 -11.16 8.83
CA LYS A 97 0.35 -10.57 7.85
C LYS A 97 0.04 -9.10 7.71
N VAL A 98 1.09 -8.30 7.57
CA VAL A 98 1.00 -6.86 7.38
C VAL A 98 1.82 -6.46 6.16
N PHE A 99 1.17 -5.80 5.20
CA PHE A 99 1.83 -5.27 4.01
C PHE A 99 1.57 -3.78 3.88
N VAL A 100 2.53 -3.06 3.31
CA VAL A 100 2.32 -1.71 2.82
C VAL A 100 2.38 -1.72 1.29
N GLU A 101 1.48 -0.96 0.67
CA GLU A 101 1.40 -0.78 -0.77
C GLU A 101 1.48 0.71 -1.07
N PHE A 102 2.47 1.11 -1.87
CA PHE A 102 2.57 2.44 -2.46
C PHE A 102 2.14 2.34 -3.92
N GLU A 103 1.08 3.03 -4.31
CA GLU A 103 0.60 3.04 -5.70
C GLU A 103 1.56 3.77 -6.65
N GLY A 104 2.51 4.53 -6.12
CA GLY A 104 3.58 5.15 -6.86
C GLY A 104 4.46 6.02 -5.97
N VAL A 105 5.76 5.95 -6.20
CA VAL A 105 6.77 6.79 -5.56
C VAL A 105 7.77 7.23 -6.63
N ARG A 106 8.11 8.50 -6.65
CA ARG A 106 9.00 9.04 -7.65
C ARG A 106 10.15 9.80 -6.99
N GLN A 107 11.41 9.49 -7.31
CA GLN A 107 11.90 8.64 -8.41
C GLN A 107 12.60 7.39 -7.86
N GLY A 108 13.79 7.49 -7.28
CA GLY A 108 14.49 6.44 -6.57
C GLY A 108 14.19 6.50 -5.08
N ALA A 109 13.62 5.45 -4.51
CA ALA A 109 13.15 5.46 -3.13
C ALA A 109 13.71 4.31 -2.31
N ASP A 110 14.27 4.64 -1.15
CA ASP A 110 14.68 3.73 -0.10
C ASP A 110 13.61 3.68 0.99
N PHE A 111 13.21 2.48 1.37
CA PHE A 111 12.16 2.26 2.37
C PHE A 111 12.73 1.67 3.65
N TYR A 112 12.25 2.19 4.77
CA TYR A 112 12.65 1.76 6.11
C TYR A 112 11.41 1.59 7.00
N ILE A 113 11.42 0.57 7.84
CA ILE A 113 10.45 0.36 8.90
C ILE A 113 11.17 0.14 10.23
N ASN A 114 10.87 0.94 11.24
CA ASN A 114 11.50 0.87 12.56
C ASN A 114 13.05 0.93 12.52
N GLY A 115 13.62 1.67 11.55
CA GLY A 115 15.05 1.80 11.31
C GLY A 115 15.66 0.75 10.39
N GLU A 116 14.93 -0.35 10.12
CA GLU A 116 15.38 -1.44 9.26
C GLU A 116 15.10 -1.12 7.79
N TYR A 117 16.11 -1.29 6.94
CA TYR A 117 15.96 -1.16 5.49
C TYR A 117 15.17 -2.33 4.91
N ILE A 118 14.12 -2.04 4.14
CA ILE A 118 13.24 -3.07 3.59
C ILE A 118 13.25 -3.13 2.06
N GLY A 119 13.86 -2.16 1.38
CA GLY A 119 14.03 -2.26 -0.06
C GLY A 119 14.19 -0.92 -0.79
N LEU A 120 14.53 -1.05 -2.07
CA LEU A 120 14.66 0.01 -3.06
C LEU A 120 13.56 -0.11 -4.10
N HIS A 121 13.06 1.03 -4.57
CA HIS A 121 12.18 1.11 -5.72
C HIS A 121 12.67 2.23 -6.64
N GLU A 122 12.99 1.86 -7.89
CA GLU A 122 13.51 2.78 -8.90
C GLU A 122 12.55 2.79 -10.09
N ASN A 123 11.40 3.47 -9.89
CA ASN A 123 10.39 3.61 -10.94
C ASN A 123 9.49 4.79 -10.64
N GLY A 124 9.35 5.71 -11.57
CA GLY A 124 8.55 6.93 -11.38
C GLY A 124 7.03 6.74 -11.47
N ALA A 125 6.53 5.57 -11.86
CA ALA A 125 5.11 5.38 -12.18
C ALA A 125 4.46 4.14 -11.56
N MET A 126 5.22 3.07 -11.35
CA MET A 126 4.67 1.78 -10.89
C MET A 126 4.49 1.73 -9.38
N ALA A 127 3.58 0.88 -8.95
CA ALA A 127 3.36 0.59 -7.57
C ALA A 127 4.43 -0.37 -7.00
N VAL A 128 4.63 -0.33 -5.69
CA VAL A 128 5.52 -1.22 -4.94
C VAL A 128 4.87 -1.61 -3.62
N GLY A 129 5.07 -2.86 -3.21
CA GLY A 129 4.58 -3.37 -1.94
C GLY A 129 5.67 -4.04 -1.12
N PHE A 130 5.56 -3.98 0.21
CA PHE A 130 6.51 -4.60 1.14
C PHE A 130 5.78 -5.42 2.20
N ASP A 131 6.35 -6.58 2.55
CA ASP A 131 5.92 -7.34 3.72
C ASP A 131 6.55 -6.73 4.99
N LEU A 132 5.73 -6.07 5.79
CA LEU A 132 6.17 -5.45 7.03
C LEU A 132 6.15 -6.42 8.22
N THR A 133 5.54 -7.59 8.06
CA THR A 133 5.30 -8.55 9.16
C THR A 133 6.52 -8.83 10.03
N PRO A 134 7.75 -9.03 9.47
CA PRO A 134 8.93 -9.32 10.28
C PRO A 134 9.41 -8.16 11.15
N TYR A 135 9.04 -6.94 10.81
CA TYR A 135 9.58 -5.70 11.39
C TYR A 135 8.62 -5.01 12.36
N ILE A 136 7.35 -5.40 12.36
CA ILE A 136 6.28 -4.72 13.12
C ILE A 136 6.39 -4.99 14.62
N LYS A 137 6.27 -3.93 15.39
CA LYS A 137 6.14 -3.93 16.85
C LYS A 137 4.65 -3.85 17.21
N TYR A 138 4.04 -4.99 17.53
CA TYR A 138 2.62 -5.04 17.87
C TYR A 138 2.33 -4.34 19.20
N GLY A 139 1.25 -3.56 19.26
CA GLY A 139 0.85 -2.80 20.44
C GLY A 139 1.72 -1.58 20.75
N GLN A 140 2.72 -1.32 19.94
CA GLN A 140 3.64 -0.19 20.07
C GLN A 140 3.55 0.71 18.85
N GLU A 141 4.20 1.87 18.93
CA GLU A 141 4.40 2.75 17.79
C GLU A 141 5.42 2.16 16.83
N ASN A 142 5.13 2.29 15.54
CA ASN A 142 6.02 1.95 14.44
C ASN A 142 6.31 3.21 13.63
N VAL A 143 7.47 3.26 13.02
CA VAL A 143 7.90 4.38 12.17
C VAL A 143 8.21 3.86 10.77
N MET A 144 7.46 4.32 9.78
CA MET A 144 7.79 4.16 8.36
C MET A 144 8.58 5.39 7.91
N ALA A 145 9.73 5.18 7.27
CA ALA A 145 10.51 6.25 6.68
C ALA A 145 10.82 5.92 5.21
N VAL A 146 10.71 6.92 4.34
CA VAL A 146 10.95 6.79 2.90
C VAL A 146 11.87 7.92 2.47
N ARG A 147 13.09 7.58 2.06
CA ARG A 147 14.02 8.51 1.42
C ARG A 147 13.80 8.46 -0.08
N ILE A 148 13.59 9.60 -0.69
CA ILE A 148 13.31 9.68 -2.12
C ILE A 148 14.32 10.63 -2.77
N ASP A 149 15.04 10.13 -3.76
CA ASP A 149 15.92 10.91 -4.61
C ASP A 149 15.20 11.23 -5.92
N ASN A 150 14.88 12.51 -6.14
CA ASN A 150 14.19 12.99 -7.34
C ASN A 150 15.07 13.90 -8.21
N ASN A 151 16.39 13.78 -8.11
CA ASN A 151 17.30 14.57 -8.92
C ASN A 151 17.20 14.21 -10.41
N TRP A 152 17.28 15.21 -11.27
CA TRP A 152 17.26 15.04 -12.74
C TRP A 152 18.36 14.12 -13.28
N ASN A 153 19.48 14.06 -12.60
CA ASN A 153 20.61 13.22 -12.95
C ASN A 153 20.68 11.92 -12.14
N TYR A 154 19.58 11.53 -11.50
CA TYR A 154 19.48 10.26 -10.79
C TYR A 154 19.90 9.10 -11.71
N LYS A 155 20.71 8.21 -11.18
CA LYS A 155 21.19 7.01 -11.87
C LYS A 155 20.66 5.77 -11.15
N GLU A 156 20.13 4.85 -11.91
CA GLU A 156 19.73 3.54 -11.42
C GLU A 156 20.92 2.85 -10.76
N ARG A 157 20.75 2.34 -9.55
CA ARG A 157 21.85 1.79 -8.74
C ARG A 157 22.45 0.53 -9.35
N ALA A 158 21.62 -0.31 -9.98
CA ALA A 158 22.07 -1.57 -10.56
C ALA A 158 22.96 -1.37 -11.80
N THR A 159 22.66 -0.38 -12.63
CA THR A 159 23.28 -0.19 -13.93
C THR A 159 24.19 1.05 -14.03
N GLY A 160 24.00 2.02 -13.12
CA GLY A 160 24.62 3.34 -13.21
C GLY A 160 24.07 4.19 -14.37
N THR A 161 23.04 3.72 -15.07
CA THR A 161 22.42 4.41 -16.19
C THR A 161 21.52 5.53 -15.70
N LYS A 162 21.53 6.67 -16.39
CA LYS A 162 20.63 7.78 -16.10
C LYS A 162 19.19 7.31 -16.27
N TYR A 163 18.35 7.64 -15.31
CA TYR A 163 16.95 7.25 -15.33
C TYR A 163 16.21 7.96 -16.47
N GLN A 164 15.59 7.21 -17.38
CA GLN A 164 15.00 7.74 -18.62
C GLN A 164 13.88 8.76 -18.42
N TRP A 165 13.18 8.69 -17.27
CA TRP A 165 12.07 9.57 -16.94
C TRP A 165 12.49 10.90 -16.30
N SER A 166 13.79 11.17 -16.24
CA SER A 166 14.35 12.41 -15.70
C SER A 166 14.62 13.47 -16.78
N ASP A 167 14.03 13.34 -17.95
CA ASP A 167 14.20 14.33 -19.04
C ASP A 167 13.38 15.60 -18.74
N ARG A 168 14.08 16.70 -18.53
CA ARG A 168 13.48 18.01 -18.24
C ARG A 168 12.60 18.55 -19.35
N ASN A 169 12.85 18.16 -20.58
CA ASN A 169 12.12 18.67 -21.74
C ASN A 169 10.81 17.93 -22.00
N PHE A 170 10.63 16.76 -21.42
CA PHE A 170 9.49 15.89 -21.72
C PHE A 170 8.57 15.65 -20.55
N ASN A 171 9.09 15.55 -19.32
CA ASN A 171 8.31 15.17 -18.15
C ASN A 171 8.43 16.16 -17.00
N ALA A 172 7.29 16.56 -16.46
CA ALA A 172 7.26 17.25 -15.18
C ALA A 172 7.82 16.35 -14.08
N ASN A 173 8.80 16.85 -13.34
CA ASN A 173 9.45 16.09 -12.27
C ASN A 173 8.71 16.18 -10.95
N TYR A 174 7.46 15.68 -10.90
CA TYR A 174 6.68 15.60 -9.66
C TYR A 174 7.24 14.51 -8.76
N GLY A 175 8.10 14.88 -7.80
CA GLY A 175 8.77 13.94 -6.91
C GLY A 175 8.03 13.69 -5.61
N GLY A 176 8.34 12.58 -4.95
CA GLY A 176 7.75 12.20 -3.68
C GLY A 176 6.74 11.08 -3.78
N ILE A 177 5.64 11.20 -3.03
CA ILE A 177 4.56 10.18 -3.00
C ILE A 177 3.30 10.78 -3.64
N PRO A 178 3.19 10.74 -4.99
CA PRO A 178 2.09 11.37 -5.73
C PRO A 178 0.84 10.50 -5.84
N LYS A 179 0.81 9.32 -5.23
CA LYS A 179 -0.31 8.39 -5.24
C LYS A 179 -0.64 7.88 -3.85
N ASN A 180 -1.72 7.09 -3.73
CA ASN A 180 -2.15 6.58 -2.43
C ASN A 180 -1.18 5.56 -1.85
N VAL A 181 -1.22 5.46 -0.53
CA VAL A 181 -0.56 4.42 0.24
C VAL A 181 -1.61 3.64 1.04
N TRP A 182 -1.47 2.32 1.05
CA TRP A 182 -2.39 1.42 1.72
C TRP A 182 -1.65 0.50 2.69
N LEU A 183 -2.27 0.26 3.84
CA LEU A 183 -1.83 -0.75 4.78
C LEU A 183 -2.79 -1.94 4.71
N HIS A 184 -2.28 -3.13 4.44
CA HIS A 184 -3.05 -4.35 4.42
C HIS A 184 -2.76 -5.18 5.66
N VAL A 185 -3.81 -5.65 6.32
CA VAL A 185 -3.72 -6.60 7.42
C VAL A 185 -4.55 -7.82 7.04
N THR A 186 -3.94 -9.00 6.98
CA THR A 186 -4.60 -10.20 6.47
C THR A 186 -4.22 -11.44 7.27
N ASP A 187 -5.00 -12.49 7.15
CA ASP A 187 -4.67 -13.81 7.69
C ASP A 187 -3.39 -14.36 7.03
N LYS A 188 -2.82 -15.44 7.56
CA LYS A 188 -1.70 -16.16 6.96
C LYS A 188 -2.09 -17.00 5.74
N VAL A 189 -3.39 -17.17 5.48
CA VAL A 189 -3.92 -17.60 4.18
C VAL A 189 -4.51 -16.39 3.50
N TYR A 190 -3.91 -15.95 2.42
CA TYR A 190 -4.30 -14.72 1.76
C TYR A 190 -4.05 -14.77 0.25
N GLN A 191 -4.87 -14.04 -0.49
CA GLN A 191 -4.57 -13.70 -1.87
C GLN A 191 -3.38 -12.73 -1.88
N THR A 192 -2.35 -13.02 -2.65
CA THR A 192 -1.13 -12.19 -2.69
C THR A 192 -1.42 -10.81 -3.28
N LEU A 193 -0.55 -9.84 -3.02
CA LEU A 193 -0.61 -8.53 -3.64
C LEU A 193 -0.26 -8.63 -5.13
N PRO A 194 -0.98 -7.92 -6.02
CA PRO A 194 -0.84 -8.10 -7.46
C PRO A 194 0.46 -7.50 -8.01
N LEU A 195 1.12 -8.28 -8.88
CA LEU A 195 2.19 -7.83 -9.79
C LEU A 195 3.37 -7.09 -9.16
N TYR A 196 3.67 -7.35 -7.90
CA TYR A 196 4.86 -6.78 -7.27
C TYR A 196 6.06 -7.70 -7.43
N SER A 197 6.95 -7.37 -8.35
CA SER A 197 8.15 -8.16 -8.63
C SER A 197 9.05 -8.32 -7.42
N ASN A 198 9.14 -7.32 -6.55
CA ASN A 198 9.91 -7.37 -5.32
C ASN A 198 9.35 -8.38 -4.29
N LEU A 199 8.05 -8.64 -4.29
CA LEU A 199 7.40 -9.67 -3.46
C LEU A 199 7.37 -11.03 -4.16
N LYS A 200 7.66 -11.10 -5.46
CA LYS A 200 7.56 -12.30 -6.30
C LYS A 200 6.16 -12.92 -6.23
N THR A 201 5.13 -12.06 -6.30
CA THR A 201 3.72 -12.46 -6.21
C THR A 201 2.94 -11.98 -7.41
N THR A 202 1.98 -12.79 -7.85
CA THR A 202 1.13 -12.51 -9.01
C THR A 202 -0.16 -11.78 -8.61
N GLY A 203 -0.71 -12.09 -7.44
CA GLY A 203 -1.99 -11.53 -7.00
C GLY A 203 -3.16 -11.99 -7.84
N VAL A 204 -3.78 -11.05 -8.54
CA VAL A 204 -4.87 -11.31 -9.49
C VAL A 204 -4.46 -10.81 -10.85
N TYR A 205 -4.58 -11.67 -11.85
CA TYR A 205 -4.35 -11.33 -13.24
C TYR A 205 -5.59 -11.66 -14.06
N ILE A 206 -6.12 -10.66 -14.77
CA ILE A 206 -7.34 -10.80 -15.55
C ILE A 206 -7.05 -10.33 -16.98
N TYR A 207 -7.37 -11.16 -17.94
CA TYR A 207 -7.22 -10.83 -19.37
C TYR A 207 -8.33 -11.45 -20.20
N ALA A 208 -8.54 -10.90 -21.40
CA ALA A 208 -9.55 -11.38 -22.33
C ALA A 208 -8.91 -11.95 -23.59
N GLU A 209 -9.45 -13.08 -24.04
CA GLU A 209 -9.10 -13.73 -25.31
C GLU A 209 -10.34 -13.90 -26.18
N ASP A 210 -10.18 -14.34 -27.42
CA ASP A 210 -11.24 -14.63 -28.38
C ASP A 210 -12.28 -13.50 -28.50
N ILE A 211 -11.82 -12.27 -28.52
CA ILE A 211 -12.70 -11.09 -28.61
C ILE A 211 -13.39 -11.05 -29.96
N ARG A 212 -14.70 -11.30 -29.98
CA ARG A 212 -15.54 -11.29 -31.19
C ARG A 212 -16.48 -10.11 -31.16
N VAL A 213 -16.06 -8.98 -31.69
CA VAL A 213 -16.82 -7.71 -31.65
C VAL A 213 -18.20 -7.85 -32.25
N LYS A 214 -18.33 -8.50 -33.42
CA LYS A 214 -19.62 -8.68 -34.11
C LYS A 214 -20.66 -9.45 -33.26
N SER A 215 -20.26 -10.50 -32.57
CA SER A 215 -21.14 -11.31 -31.73
C SER A 215 -21.16 -10.86 -30.26
N ARG A 216 -20.40 -9.81 -29.90
CA ARG A 216 -20.27 -9.29 -28.52
C ARG A 216 -19.90 -10.39 -27.51
N LYS A 217 -18.92 -11.22 -27.87
CA LYS A 217 -18.42 -12.31 -27.00
C LYS A 217 -16.94 -12.16 -26.80
N ALA A 218 -16.49 -12.56 -25.61
CA ALA A 218 -15.08 -12.74 -25.25
C ALA A 218 -14.96 -13.87 -24.23
N VAL A 219 -13.79 -14.48 -24.16
CA VAL A 219 -13.40 -15.37 -23.05
C VAL A 219 -12.58 -14.55 -22.07
N VAL A 220 -12.98 -14.53 -20.82
CA VAL A 220 -12.24 -13.82 -19.76
C VAL A 220 -11.55 -14.87 -18.88
N HIS A 221 -10.24 -14.72 -18.75
CA HIS A 221 -9.42 -15.52 -17.85
C HIS A 221 -9.15 -14.72 -16.59
N ALA A 222 -9.30 -15.36 -15.44
CA ALA A 222 -8.96 -14.79 -14.15
C ALA A 222 -8.06 -15.76 -13.38
N GLU A 223 -6.85 -15.34 -13.14
CA GLU A 223 -5.86 -16.08 -12.35
C GLU A 223 -5.70 -15.42 -10.99
N SER A 224 -5.55 -16.21 -9.93
CA SER A 224 -5.37 -15.69 -8.59
C SER A 224 -4.41 -16.56 -7.80
N GLU A 225 -3.41 -15.93 -7.20
CA GLU A 225 -2.45 -16.58 -6.34
C GLU A 225 -2.88 -16.46 -4.87
N ILE A 226 -3.05 -17.64 -4.21
CA ILE A 226 -3.36 -17.71 -2.78
C ILE A 226 -2.16 -18.35 -2.09
N LYS A 227 -1.62 -17.67 -1.08
CA LYS A 227 -0.51 -18.15 -0.27
C LYS A 227 -1.01 -18.63 1.08
N ASN A 228 -0.54 -19.83 1.49
CA ASN A 228 -0.75 -20.37 2.83
C ASN A 228 0.59 -20.38 3.59
N GLU A 229 0.70 -19.53 4.61
CA GLU A 229 1.88 -19.44 5.49
C GLU A 229 1.65 -20.15 6.85
N TYR A 230 0.61 -20.96 6.96
CA TYR A 230 0.51 -21.91 8.07
C TYR A 230 1.34 -23.17 7.77
N ASN A 231 1.77 -23.84 8.81
CA ASN A 231 2.45 -25.13 8.73
C ASN A 231 1.49 -26.33 8.56
N ARG A 232 0.26 -26.11 8.13
CA ARG A 232 -0.78 -27.12 7.90
C ARG A 232 -1.67 -26.72 6.73
N ASP A 233 -2.33 -27.70 6.13
CA ASP A 233 -3.29 -27.48 5.06
C ASP A 233 -4.48 -26.62 5.53
N LYS A 234 -4.97 -25.79 4.64
CA LYS A 234 -6.14 -24.93 4.85
C LYS A 234 -7.12 -25.11 3.70
N LYS A 235 -8.38 -25.28 4.05
CA LYS A 235 -9.47 -25.27 3.06
C LYS A 235 -9.87 -23.83 2.79
N VAL A 236 -9.87 -23.44 1.51
CA VAL A 236 -10.20 -22.09 1.07
C VAL A 236 -11.44 -22.16 0.18
N ALA A 237 -12.41 -21.28 0.42
CA ALA A 237 -13.50 -21.02 -0.51
C ALA A 237 -13.10 -19.88 -1.44
N TYR A 238 -13.26 -20.08 -2.73
CA TYR A 238 -12.91 -19.11 -3.77
C TYR A 238 -14.16 -18.77 -4.59
N LYS A 239 -14.34 -17.51 -4.88
CA LYS A 239 -15.44 -17.01 -5.72
C LYS A 239 -14.85 -16.06 -6.77
N VAL A 240 -15.17 -16.33 -8.03
CA VAL A 240 -14.90 -15.47 -9.19
C VAL A 240 -16.14 -14.68 -9.55
#